data_3027c1f8c3ec5582871d1f37427cb179
#
_entry.id   3027c1f8c3ec5582871d1f37427cb179
#
_cell.length_a   1.000
_cell.length_b   1.000
_cell.length_c   1.000
_cell.angle_alpha   90.00
_cell.angle_beta   90.00
_cell.angle_gamma   90.00
#
_symmetry.space_group_name_H-M   'P 1'
#
loop_
_entity.id
_entity.type
_entity.pdbx_description
1 polymer ?
#
loop_
_entity_poly.entity_id
_entity_poly.type
_entity_poly.pdbx_seq_one_letter_code
_entity_poly.pdbx_strand_id
1 'polypeptide(L)'
;MHVRTHRGQEPSHWLDSILRPAYTQTVAWAVEYTDQFEEWWSAVGVEAQEDIDVIVRVLEAVGPALTRPHADTVKDSRHPHMRELRVQSQGRPLRNFYAFDPRRTAILLIGGDKTGLTDERFYGTHIPIADRLYDEHLERIKREE
;
A
#
# COMPACT_ATOMS: atom_id res chain seq x y z
N MET A 1 -4.48 10.16 13.75
CA MET A 1 -4.05 9.65 12.44
C MET A 1 -5.22 9.64 11.47
N HIS A 2 -5.01 10.19 10.31
CA HIS A 2 -6.00 10.13 9.25
C HIS A 2 -5.76 8.95 8.34
N VAL A 3 -6.87 8.42 7.81
CA VAL A 3 -6.83 7.39 6.79
C VAL A 3 -7.68 7.87 5.63
N ARG A 4 -7.15 7.79 4.43
CA ARG A 4 -7.84 8.22 3.22
C ARG A 4 -8.12 7.02 2.33
N THR A 5 -9.20 7.12 1.59
CA THR A 5 -9.58 6.06 0.65
C THR A 5 -8.89 6.33 -0.68
N HIS A 6 -8.16 5.34 -1.18
CA HIS A 6 -7.51 5.45 -2.49
C HIS A 6 -8.55 5.51 -3.61
N ARG A 7 -9.61 4.73 -3.48
CA ARG A 7 -10.65 4.67 -4.49
C ARG A 7 -11.34 6.02 -4.62
N GLY A 8 -11.41 6.51 -5.83
CA GLY A 8 -11.99 7.82 -6.11
C GLY A 8 -11.03 8.98 -5.94
N GLN A 9 -9.78 8.71 -5.62
CA GLN A 9 -8.77 9.77 -5.52
C GLN A 9 -8.32 10.22 -6.91
N GLU A 10 -7.98 11.50 -7.00
CA GLU A 10 -7.61 12.11 -8.28
C GLU A 10 -6.42 11.45 -8.99
N PRO A 11 -5.33 11.07 -8.28
CA PRO A 11 -4.14 10.59 -8.97
C PRO A 11 -4.35 9.40 -9.88
N SER A 12 -5.40 8.59 -9.66
CA SER A 12 -5.61 7.37 -10.44
C SER A 12 -6.69 7.50 -11.50
N HIS A 13 -7.32 8.66 -11.65
CA HIS A 13 -8.43 8.82 -12.59
C HIS A 13 -8.02 8.63 -14.06
N TRP A 14 -6.84 9.08 -14.44
CA TRP A 14 -6.37 8.91 -15.80
C TRP A 14 -6.24 7.43 -16.15
N LEU A 15 -5.81 6.62 -15.20
CA LEU A 15 -5.68 5.18 -15.39
C LEU A 15 -7.06 4.54 -15.55
N ASP A 16 -8.04 4.97 -14.77
CA ASP A 16 -9.40 4.50 -14.90
C ASP A 16 -9.96 4.77 -16.29
N SER A 17 -9.72 5.95 -16.80
CA SER A 17 -10.21 6.32 -18.13
C SER A 17 -9.63 5.45 -19.22
N ILE A 18 -8.38 5.04 -19.08
CA ILE A 18 -7.71 4.20 -20.05
C ILE A 18 -8.17 2.74 -19.95
N LEU A 19 -8.29 2.24 -18.73
CA LEU A 19 -8.52 0.82 -18.50
C LEU A 19 -10.00 0.40 -18.60
N ARG A 20 -10.91 1.36 -18.61
CA ARG A 20 -12.34 1.05 -18.62
C ARG A 20 -13.08 1.76 -19.74
N PRO A 21 -12.69 1.52 -20.99
CA PRO A 21 -13.29 2.28 -22.08
C PRO A 21 -14.73 1.90 -22.37
N ALA A 22 -15.15 0.68 -22.17
CA ALA A 22 -16.44 0.20 -22.62
C ALA A 22 -17.29 -0.43 -21.52
N TYR A 23 -16.76 -0.59 -20.35
CA TYR A 23 -17.51 -1.19 -19.25
C TYR A 23 -16.96 -0.70 -17.93
N THR A 24 -17.75 -0.83 -16.90
CA THR A 24 -17.33 -0.45 -15.54
C THR A 24 -16.65 -1.62 -14.85
N GLN A 25 -15.44 -1.43 -14.42
CA GLN A 25 -14.77 -2.38 -13.56
C GLN A 25 -15.14 -2.09 -12.13
N THR A 26 -15.58 -3.13 -11.41
CA THR A 26 -15.89 -3.00 -10.01
C THR A 26 -14.62 -3.24 -9.20
N VAL A 27 -14.30 -2.33 -8.29
CA VAL A 27 -13.23 -2.54 -7.33
C VAL A 27 -13.72 -3.57 -6.33
N ALA A 28 -13.05 -4.71 -6.24
CA ALA A 28 -13.45 -5.79 -5.34
C ALA A 28 -13.04 -5.53 -3.90
N TRP A 29 -11.94 -4.80 -3.70
CA TRP A 29 -11.35 -4.57 -2.37
C TRP A 29 -11.05 -3.09 -2.20
N ALA A 30 -11.48 -2.53 -1.07
CA ALA A 30 -11.15 -1.14 -0.76
C ALA A 30 -9.69 -1.02 -0.32
N VAL A 31 -9.08 0.10 -0.69
CA VAL A 31 -7.71 0.44 -0.26
C VAL A 31 -7.75 1.84 0.32
N GLU A 32 -7.20 1.97 1.51
CA GLU A 32 -7.05 3.25 2.21
C GLU A 32 -5.57 3.44 2.53
N TYR A 33 -5.21 4.63 2.95
CA TYR A 33 -3.81 4.89 3.31
C TYR A 33 -3.73 5.91 4.45
N THR A 34 -2.62 5.83 5.17
CA THR A 34 -2.35 6.72 6.30
C THR A 34 -1.79 8.05 5.80
N ASP A 35 -1.80 9.05 6.67
CA ASP A 35 -1.13 10.32 6.38
C ASP A 35 0.36 10.12 6.14
N GLN A 36 0.98 9.20 6.87
CA GLN A 36 2.40 8.90 6.70
C GLN A 36 2.70 8.31 5.34
N PHE A 37 1.83 7.43 4.84
CA PHE A 37 1.97 6.92 3.48
C PHE A 37 1.83 8.04 2.47
N GLU A 38 0.84 8.90 2.63
CA GLU A 38 0.62 10.01 1.71
C GLU A 38 1.82 10.95 1.66
N GLU A 39 2.44 11.22 2.80
CA GLU A 39 3.62 12.06 2.86
C GLU A 39 4.77 11.45 2.06
N TRP A 40 5.02 10.15 2.24
CA TRP A 40 6.04 9.45 1.47
C TRP A 40 5.70 9.44 -0.02
N TRP A 41 4.47 9.15 -0.35
CA TRP A 41 3.96 9.12 -1.72
C TRP A 41 4.18 10.47 -2.41
N SER A 42 3.90 11.57 -1.73
CA SER A 42 4.03 12.90 -2.32
C SER A 42 5.47 13.25 -2.68
N ALA A 43 6.43 12.61 -2.05
CA ALA A 43 7.85 12.89 -2.26
C ALA A 43 8.55 11.91 -3.20
N VAL A 44 7.91 10.81 -3.58
CA VAL A 44 8.61 9.72 -4.26
C VAL A 44 8.84 9.98 -5.75
N GLY A 45 8.11 10.90 -6.34
CA GLY A 45 8.25 11.25 -7.76
C GLY A 45 7.12 10.69 -8.61
N VAL A 46 6.85 11.35 -9.74
CA VAL A 46 5.70 11.04 -10.59
C VAL A 46 5.77 9.62 -11.16
N GLU A 47 6.94 9.23 -11.68
CA GLU A 47 7.07 7.90 -12.29
C GLU A 47 6.85 6.80 -11.24
N ALA A 48 7.38 6.99 -10.05
CA ALA A 48 7.18 6.02 -8.97
C ALA A 48 5.70 5.97 -8.56
N GLN A 49 5.04 7.12 -8.50
CA GLN A 49 3.62 7.17 -8.19
C GLN A 49 2.80 6.37 -9.20
N GLU A 50 3.12 6.51 -10.48
CA GLU A 50 2.43 5.76 -11.52
C GLU A 50 2.67 4.27 -11.39
N ASP A 51 3.93 3.87 -11.15
CA ASP A 51 4.28 2.46 -11.02
C ASP A 51 3.61 1.83 -9.80
N ILE A 52 3.55 2.56 -8.68
CA ILE A 52 2.88 2.09 -7.48
C ILE A 52 1.37 1.97 -7.73
N ASP A 53 0.79 2.96 -8.40
CA ASP A 53 -0.65 2.97 -8.64
C ASP A 53 -1.09 1.75 -9.45
N VAL A 54 -0.29 1.32 -10.42
CA VAL A 54 -0.59 0.11 -11.20
C VAL A 54 -0.73 -1.10 -10.25
N ILE A 55 0.18 -1.25 -9.32
CA ILE A 55 0.16 -2.39 -8.39
C ILE A 55 -0.99 -2.25 -7.38
N VAL A 56 -1.27 -1.04 -6.92
CA VAL A 56 -2.41 -0.82 -6.03
C VAL A 56 -3.72 -1.19 -6.74
N ARG A 57 -3.82 -0.92 -8.04
CA ARG A 57 -5.00 -1.34 -8.79
C ARG A 57 -5.14 -2.85 -8.89
N VAL A 58 -4.03 -3.56 -9.00
CA VAL A 58 -4.06 -5.03 -8.95
C VAL A 58 -4.52 -5.48 -7.57
N LEU A 59 -4.03 -4.83 -6.51
CA LEU A 59 -4.47 -5.14 -5.15
C LEU A 59 -5.98 -4.93 -5.00
N GLU A 60 -6.52 -3.84 -5.55
CA GLU A 60 -7.95 -3.58 -5.53
C GLU A 60 -8.75 -4.67 -6.24
N ALA A 61 -8.17 -5.25 -7.28
CA ALA A 61 -8.86 -6.27 -8.08
C ALA A 61 -8.85 -7.64 -7.42
N VAL A 62 -7.71 -8.03 -6.83
CA VAL A 62 -7.55 -9.41 -6.35
C VAL A 62 -7.41 -9.54 -4.82
N GLY A 63 -7.18 -8.44 -4.13
CA GLY A 63 -7.14 -8.43 -2.68
C GLY A 63 -6.09 -9.36 -2.08
N PRO A 64 -6.46 -10.16 -1.08
CA PRO A 64 -5.51 -11.06 -0.42
C PRO A 64 -4.86 -12.10 -1.32
N ALA A 65 -5.39 -12.31 -2.53
CA ALA A 65 -4.79 -13.25 -3.48
C ALA A 65 -3.52 -12.71 -4.14
N LEU A 66 -3.23 -11.42 -3.99
CA LEU A 66 -2.02 -10.84 -4.57
C LEU A 66 -0.79 -11.44 -3.92
N THR A 67 0.12 -11.97 -4.76
CA THR A 67 1.33 -12.63 -4.29
C THR A 67 2.52 -12.18 -5.16
N ARG A 68 3.66 -12.85 -5.00
CA ARG A 68 4.84 -12.55 -5.80
C ARG A 68 4.51 -12.59 -7.28
N PRO A 69 5.13 -11.74 -8.07
CA PRO A 69 6.24 -10.84 -7.69
C PRO A 69 5.79 -9.50 -7.10
N HIS A 70 4.50 -9.24 -7.03
CA HIS A 70 3.97 -7.92 -6.68
C HIS A 70 3.70 -7.73 -5.19
N ALA A 71 3.58 -8.80 -4.43
CA ALA A 71 3.37 -8.73 -2.99
C ALA A 71 3.98 -9.93 -2.29
N ASP A 72 4.29 -9.74 -1.01
CA ASP A 72 4.82 -10.83 -0.19
C ASP A 72 4.47 -10.57 1.28
N THR A 73 4.55 -11.63 2.08
CA THR A 73 4.38 -11.55 3.51
C THR A 73 5.64 -10.93 4.13
N VAL A 74 5.46 -10.06 5.09
CA VAL A 74 6.56 -9.45 5.83
C VAL A 74 6.87 -10.34 7.03
N LYS A 75 8.08 -10.88 7.08
CA LYS A 75 8.57 -11.62 8.23
C LYS A 75 8.89 -10.63 9.33
N ASP A 76 8.97 -11.04 10.55
CA ASP A 76 9.41 -10.22 11.68
C ASP A 76 8.45 -9.08 12.09
N SER A 77 7.31 -8.95 11.42
CA SER A 77 6.25 -8.09 11.95
C SER A 77 5.55 -8.82 13.09
N ARG A 78 5.12 -8.07 14.11
CA ARG A 78 4.32 -8.70 15.16
C ARG A 78 2.87 -8.92 14.70
N HIS A 79 2.52 -8.41 13.51
CA HIS A 79 1.23 -8.69 12.89
C HIS A 79 1.41 -9.78 11.84
N PRO A 80 0.85 -10.98 12.05
CA PRO A 80 1.12 -12.11 11.14
C PRO A 80 0.64 -11.88 9.70
N HIS A 81 -0.24 -10.93 9.49
CA HIS A 81 -0.77 -10.63 8.17
C HIS A 81 -0.18 -9.37 7.55
N MET A 82 0.90 -8.82 8.12
CA MET A 82 1.60 -7.69 7.52
C MET A 82 2.22 -8.12 6.19
N ARG A 83 2.00 -7.32 5.17
CA ARG A 83 2.47 -7.60 3.82
C ARG A 83 3.15 -6.38 3.22
N GLU A 84 3.80 -6.58 2.11
CA GLU A 84 4.42 -5.49 1.36
C GLU A 84 4.06 -5.61 -0.11
N LEU A 85 3.77 -4.48 -0.75
CA LEU A 85 3.76 -4.39 -2.21
C LEU A 85 5.20 -4.20 -2.67
N ARG A 86 5.59 -4.90 -3.73
CA ARG A 86 6.94 -4.86 -4.28
C ARG A 86 6.85 -4.20 -5.65
N VAL A 87 7.39 -2.99 -5.73
CA VAL A 87 7.30 -2.17 -6.93
C VAL A 87 8.70 -1.80 -7.41
N GLN A 88 8.98 -2.06 -8.67
CA GLN A 88 10.20 -1.60 -9.30
C GLN A 88 9.88 -0.34 -10.08
N SER A 89 10.62 0.73 -9.84
CA SER A 89 10.42 2.00 -10.52
C SER A 89 11.77 2.62 -10.84
N GLN A 90 12.12 2.66 -12.13
CA GLN A 90 13.36 3.26 -12.60
C GLN A 90 14.59 2.68 -11.87
N GLY A 91 14.60 1.37 -11.70
CA GLY A 91 15.69 0.67 -11.04
C GLY A 91 15.65 0.74 -9.52
N ARG A 92 14.63 1.37 -8.92
CA ARG A 92 14.50 1.45 -7.48
C ARG A 92 13.55 0.37 -6.96
N PRO A 93 13.98 -0.43 -5.99
CA PRO A 93 13.10 -1.42 -5.36
C PRO A 93 12.30 -0.74 -4.25
N LEU A 94 11.06 -0.40 -4.56
CA LEU A 94 10.16 0.24 -3.61
C LEU A 94 9.32 -0.80 -2.89
N ARG A 95 9.02 -0.55 -1.61
CA ARG A 95 8.18 -1.42 -0.80
C ARG A 95 7.11 -0.58 -0.13
N ASN A 96 5.85 -1.04 -0.22
CA ASN A 96 4.75 -0.37 0.47
C ASN A 96 4.13 -1.37 1.43
N PHE A 97 4.29 -1.11 2.73
CA PHE A 97 3.79 -2.01 3.77
C PHE A 97 2.29 -1.83 3.94
N TYR A 98 1.57 -2.92 4.01
CA TYR A 98 0.12 -2.88 4.15
C TYR A 98 -0.41 -4.09 4.91
N ALA A 99 -1.63 -4.00 5.39
CA ALA A 99 -2.35 -5.13 5.97
C ALA A 99 -3.84 -4.94 5.72
N PHE A 100 -4.57 -6.04 5.66
CA PHE A 100 -6.03 -5.97 5.61
C PHE A 100 -6.55 -5.87 7.04
N ASP A 101 -7.46 -4.93 7.27
CA ASP A 101 -8.04 -4.74 8.58
C ASP A 101 -9.32 -5.58 8.75
N PRO A 102 -9.94 -5.58 9.94
CA PRO A 102 -11.17 -6.35 10.16
C PRO A 102 -12.33 -6.00 9.24
N ARG A 103 -12.32 -4.81 8.63
CA ARG A 103 -13.33 -4.41 7.63
C ARG A 103 -13.03 -5.01 6.27
N ARG A 104 -11.94 -5.78 6.14
CA ARG A 104 -11.44 -6.33 4.88
C ARG A 104 -10.96 -5.24 3.91
N THR A 105 -10.46 -4.16 4.46
CA THR A 105 -9.90 -3.05 3.70
C THR A 105 -8.38 -3.12 3.83
N ALA A 106 -7.67 -2.96 2.73
CA ALA A 106 -6.20 -2.90 2.75
C ALA A 106 -5.78 -1.49 3.17
N ILE A 107 -4.89 -1.39 4.15
CA ILE A 107 -4.39 -0.11 4.62
C ILE A 107 -2.92 -0.01 4.22
N LEU A 108 -2.59 0.95 3.36
CA LEU A 108 -1.20 1.26 3.02
C LEU A 108 -0.64 2.10 4.16
N LEU A 109 0.40 1.59 4.80
CA LEU A 109 0.89 2.14 6.07
C LEU A 109 2.08 3.08 5.89
N ILE A 110 3.10 2.61 5.20
CA ILE A 110 4.32 3.40 4.96
C ILE A 110 5.02 2.82 3.73
N GLY A 111 5.68 3.68 2.97
CA GLY A 111 6.51 3.25 1.86
C GLY A 111 7.97 3.48 2.15
N GLY A 112 8.82 2.84 1.35
CA GLY A 112 10.25 3.02 1.45
C GLY A 112 10.96 2.59 0.18
N ASP A 113 12.16 3.12 0.00
CA ASP A 113 13.04 2.83 -1.12
C ASP A 113 14.24 2.03 -0.58
N LYS A 114 14.39 0.79 -1.05
CA LYS A 114 15.48 -0.08 -0.59
C LYS A 114 16.81 0.19 -1.26
N THR A 115 16.87 1.09 -2.21
CA THR A 115 18.11 1.33 -2.97
C THR A 115 19.29 1.54 -2.03
N GLY A 116 20.34 0.75 -2.23
CA GLY A 116 21.58 0.88 -1.47
C GLY A 116 21.53 0.36 -0.04
N LEU A 117 20.44 -0.25 0.37
CA LEU A 117 20.28 -0.76 1.73
C LEU A 117 20.22 -2.28 1.76
N THR A 118 20.81 -2.87 2.80
CA THR A 118 20.63 -4.30 3.06
C THR A 118 19.20 -4.52 3.54
N ASP A 119 18.71 -5.74 3.38
CA ASP A 119 17.39 -6.10 3.89
C ASP A 119 17.31 -5.82 5.39
N GLU A 120 18.33 -6.20 6.12
CA GLU A 120 18.36 -6.01 7.57
C GLU A 120 18.15 -4.56 7.96
N ARG A 121 18.85 -3.64 7.30
CA ARG A 121 18.73 -2.22 7.60
C ARG A 121 17.37 -1.66 7.17
N PHE A 122 16.93 -2.03 5.98
CA PHE A 122 15.69 -1.51 5.44
C PHE A 122 14.50 -1.97 6.28
N TYR A 123 14.36 -3.28 6.50
CA TYR A 123 13.23 -3.82 7.24
C TYR A 123 13.33 -3.50 8.72
N GLY A 124 14.55 -3.44 9.27
CA GLY A 124 14.74 -3.04 10.66
C GLY A 124 14.24 -1.64 10.96
N THR A 125 14.28 -0.76 9.97
CA THR A 125 13.75 0.60 10.09
C THR A 125 12.24 0.64 9.87
N HIS A 126 11.75 -0.06 8.85
CA HIS A 126 10.38 0.14 8.37
C HIS A 126 9.34 -0.73 9.06
N ILE A 127 9.69 -1.96 9.44
CA ILE A 127 8.71 -2.84 10.09
C ILE A 127 8.16 -2.24 11.38
N PRO A 128 9.01 -1.70 12.28
CA PRO A 128 8.47 -1.08 13.50
C PRO A 128 7.52 0.08 13.22
N ILE A 129 7.79 0.85 12.17
CA ILE A 129 6.92 1.96 11.78
C ILE A 129 5.58 1.41 11.29
N ALA A 130 5.62 0.41 10.41
CA ALA A 130 4.41 -0.20 9.87
C ALA A 130 3.57 -0.82 10.99
N ASP A 131 4.21 -1.52 11.91
CA ASP A 131 3.51 -2.14 13.04
C ASP A 131 2.80 -1.10 13.89
N ARG A 132 3.49 0.00 14.22
CA ARG A 132 2.92 1.08 15.02
C ARG A 132 1.73 1.72 14.30
N LEU A 133 1.89 1.99 13.02
CA LEU A 133 0.81 2.62 12.24
C LEU A 133 -0.41 1.71 12.14
N TYR A 134 -0.19 0.41 12.02
CA TYR A 134 -1.31 -0.52 12.01
C TYR A 134 -2.00 -0.61 13.36
N ASP A 135 -1.24 -0.60 14.45
CA ASP A 135 -1.83 -0.56 15.80
C ASP A 135 -2.73 0.67 15.94
N GLU A 136 -2.24 1.83 15.53
CA GLU A 136 -3.01 3.07 15.60
C GLU A 136 -4.28 2.98 14.76
N HIS A 137 -4.18 2.38 13.59
CA HIS A 137 -5.32 2.20 12.71
C HIS A 137 -6.38 1.30 13.35
N LEU A 138 -5.96 0.18 13.94
CA LEU A 138 -6.89 -0.73 14.59
C LEU A 138 -7.60 -0.05 15.78
N GLU A 139 -6.88 0.74 16.54
CA GLU A 139 -7.49 1.49 17.65
C GLU A 139 -8.51 2.49 17.15
N ARG A 140 -8.21 3.19 16.06
CA ARG A 140 -9.13 4.16 15.49
C ARG A 140 -10.42 3.50 15.00
N ILE A 141 -10.31 2.36 14.31
CA ILE A 141 -11.48 1.62 13.85
C ILE A 141 -12.35 1.20 15.03
N LYS A 142 -11.71 0.71 16.07
CA LYS A 142 -12.39 0.24 17.25
C LYS A 142 -13.21 1.35 17.92
N ARG A 143 -12.62 2.56 17.95
CA ARG A 143 -13.32 3.71 18.53
C ARG A 143 -14.51 4.18 17.69
N GLU A 144 -14.49 3.88 16.40
CA GLU A 144 -15.55 4.29 15.48
C GLU A 144 -16.73 3.31 15.43
N GLU A 145 -16.60 2.16 16.09
CA GLU A 145 -17.68 1.17 16.13
C GLU A 145 -18.85 1.57 17.05
#